data_0eec4d2780cc20368419955e5c001144
#
_entry.id   0eec4d2780cc20368419955e5c001144
#
_cell.length_a   1.000
_cell.length_b   1.000
_cell.length_c   1.000
_cell.angle_alpha   90.00
_cell.angle_beta   90.00
_cell.angle_gamma   90.00
#
_symmetry.space_group_name_H-M   'P 1'
#
loop_
_entity.id
_entity.type
_entity.pdbx_description
1 polymer ?
#
loop_
_entity_poly.entity_id
_entity_poly.type
_entity_poly.pdbx_seq_one_letter_code
_entity_poly.pdbx_strand_id
1 'polypeptide(L)'
;MGASLLTLVGPAIGETIATLPPLFSRQDTNPLTEAGLRYEEVAFATDDGLTLRGWFIPAGLAGAPAVVYVPGTGRDQRSGLSLVAPFHEAGYHVLLFSYRGSGQSDGNWLRFSYGDAESRDVDAAVRFLSEVKGVDRVGAIGYSAGAVSVILSAARNPQIEAVVAVAPYNCVDEVWQTGRPSVMPAFLHDLTLWLTEKRKGFDRDQICPVNVVGQIAPRPLLVIHGTEDRRILESQVRRLFAAASEPKSLWLVPGATHNSIRTPVLDDLVPRVVGFMDGALGQAASLAQARPPAAQRRPQAM
;
A
#
# COMPACT_ATOMS: atom_id res chain seq x y z
N MET A 1 -13.38 20.35 -36.36
CA MET A 1 -13.25 18.89 -36.12
C MET A 1 -12.04 18.51 -35.25
N GLY A 2 -10.90 19.24 -35.30
CA GLY A 2 -9.70 18.89 -34.48
C GLY A 2 -9.83 19.10 -32.97
N ALA A 3 -10.62 20.07 -32.50
CA ALA A 3 -10.78 20.36 -31.08
C ALA A 3 -11.56 19.25 -30.34
N SER A 4 -12.50 18.57 -31.01
CA SER A 4 -13.32 17.50 -30.40
C SER A 4 -12.51 16.21 -30.13
N LEU A 5 -11.52 15.90 -30.94
CA LEU A 5 -10.70 14.70 -30.76
C LEU A 5 -9.70 14.86 -29.60
N LEU A 6 -9.08 16.01 -29.45
CA LEU A 6 -8.20 16.35 -28.35
C LEU A 6 -8.92 16.37 -26.99
N THR A 7 -10.20 16.76 -26.96
CA THR A 7 -11.01 16.78 -25.74
C THR A 7 -11.42 15.38 -25.28
N LEU A 8 -11.55 14.43 -26.19
CA LEU A 8 -11.88 13.03 -25.90
C LEU A 8 -10.63 12.20 -25.56
N VAL A 9 -9.52 12.49 -26.21
CA VAL A 9 -8.27 11.69 -26.10
C VAL A 9 -7.35 12.23 -25.00
N GLY A 10 -7.41 13.55 -24.73
CA GLY A 10 -6.55 14.21 -23.74
C GLY A 10 -6.64 13.63 -22.35
N PRO A 11 -7.84 13.42 -21.77
CA PRO A 11 -7.98 12.82 -20.45
C PRO A 11 -7.51 11.37 -20.36
N ALA A 12 -7.77 10.58 -21.40
CA ALA A 12 -7.29 9.20 -21.48
C ALA A 12 -5.75 9.11 -21.63
N ILE A 13 -5.14 10.07 -22.31
CA ILE A 13 -3.69 10.23 -22.39
C ILE A 13 -3.15 10.69 -21.02
N GLY A 14 -3.76 11.67 -20.39
CA GLY A 14 -3.37 12.18 -19.08
C GLY A 14 -3.44 11.10 -17.99
N GLU A 15 -4.49 10.30 -18.01
CA GLU A 15 -4.65 9.17 -17.11
C GLU A 15 -3.61 8.07 -17.39
N THR A 16 -3.36 7.77 -18.66
CA THR A 16 -2.32 6.82 -19.07
C THR A 16 -0.95 7.28 -18.59
N ILE A 17 -0.61 8.56 -18.75
CA ILE A 17 0.66 9.14 -18.28
C ILE A 17 0.73 9.10 -16.74
N ALA A 18 -0.36 9.35 -16.02
CA ALA A 18 -0.41 9.33 -14.56
C ALA A 18 -0.20 7.92 -13.97
N THR A 19 -0.50 6.87 -14.75
CA THR A 19 -0.31 5.47 -14.34
C THR A 19 0.98 4.84 -14.86
N LEU A 20 1.80 5.58 -15.64
CA LEU A 20 3.10 5.11 -16.12
C LEU A 20 4.01 4.71 -14.94
N PRO A 21 4.69 3.56 -15.04
CA PRO A 21 5.79 3.25 -14.13
C PRO A 21 6.87 4.35 -14.23
N PRO A 22 7.62 4.62 -13.16
CA PRO A 22 8.63 5.66 -13.18
C PRO A 22 9.75 5.30 -14.17
N LEU A 23 9.78 6.01 -15.30
CA LEU A 23 10.77 5.81 -16.38
C LEU A 23 12.22 6.12 -15.93
N PHE A 24 12.38 6.84 -14.81
CA PHE A 24 13.66 7.33 -14.30
C PHE A 24 13.91 6.98 -12.83
N SER A 25 13.34 5.88 -12.31
CA SER A 25 13.71 5.44 -10.98
C SER A 25 15.16 4.95 -10.98
N ARG A 26 15.94 5.35 -9.96
CA ARG A 26 17.29 4.78 -9.74
C ARG A 26 17.17 3.27 -9.64
N GLN A 27 17.63 2.56 -10.67
CA GLN A 27 17.51 1.10 -10.74
C GLN A 27 18.39 0.39 -9.71
N ASP A 28 19.35 1.13 -9.12
CA ASP A 28 20.36 0.60 -8.20
C ASP A 28 19.92 0.60 -6.73
N THR A 29 18.73 1.19 -6.40
CA THR A 29 18.26 1.25 -5.01
C THR A 29 17.56 -0.06 -4.61
N ASN A 30 18.05 -0.66 -3.53
CA ASN A 30 17.53 -1.89 -2.96
C ASN A 30 17.75 -1.90 -1.42
N PRO A 31 17.24 -2.89 -0.67
CA PRO A 31 17.39 -2.92 0.78
C PRO A 31 18.83 -2.89 1.28
N LEU A 32 19.79 -3.44 0.52
CA LEU A 32 21.20 -3.42 0.90
C LEU A 32 21.81 -2.02 0.75
N THR A 33 21.51 -1.32 -0.36
CA THR A 33 22.06 0.03 -0.61
C THR A 33 21.42 1.11 0.26
N GLU A 34 20.15 0.98 0.60
CA GLU A 34 19.39 2.00 1.34
C GLU A 34 19.39 1.78 2.86
N ALA A 35 19.43 0.52 3.29
CA ALA A 35 19.31 0.16 4.71
C ALA A 35 20.46 -0.73 5.22
N GLY A 36 21.40 -1.14 4.38
CA GLY A 36 22.48 -2.07 4.75
C GLY A 36 22.00 -3.49 5.07
N LEU A 37 20.74 -3.83 4.72
CA LEU A 37 20.12 -5.10 5.08
C LEU A 37 20.15 -6.10 3.92
N ARG A 38 20.49 -7.34 4.26
CA ARG A 38 20.42 -8.45 3.30
C ARG A 38 18.96 -8.76 2.99
N TYR A 39 18.70 -9.14 1.76
CA TYR A 39 17.39 -9.51 1.28
C TYR A 39 17.46 -10.67 0.29
N GLU A 40 16.35 -11.32 0.08
CA GLU A 40 16.16 -12.33 -0.95
C GLU A 40 15.32 -11.72 -2.10
N GLU A 41 15.78 -11.90 -3.34
CA GLU A 41 14.91 -11.70 -4.48
C GLU A 41 13.90 -12.84 -4.53
N VAL A 42 12.61 -12.48 -4.55
CA VAL A 42 11.53 -13.46 -4.51
C VAL A 42 10.62 -13.33 -5.71
N ALA A 43 10.05 -14.46 -6.10
CA ALA A 43 9.03 -14.56 -7.13
C ALA A 43 7.92 -15.48 -6.65
N PHE A 44 6.66 -15.09 -6.85
CA PHE A 44 5.50 -15.87 -6.46
C PHE A 44 4.34 -15.69 -7.45
N ALA A 45 3.52 -16.73 -7.58
CA ALA A 45 2.44 -16.77 -8.55
C ALA A 45 1.13 -16.17 -8.01
N THR A 46 0.41 -15.48 -8.87
CA THR A 46 -1.00 -15.13 -8.66
C THR A 46 -1.92 -16.27 -9.12
N ASP A 47 -3.18 -16.27 -8.68
CA ASP A 47 -4.17 -17.29 -9.08
C ASP A 47 -4.49 -17.24 -10.59
N ASP A 48 -4.30 -16.10 -11.22
CA ASP A 48 -4.47 -15.92 -12.68
C ASP A 48 -3.18 -16.13 -13.49
N GLY A 49 -2.14 -16.72 -12.87
CA GLY A 49 -0.95 -17.24 -13.54
C GLY A 49 0.15 -16.20 -13.83
N LEU A 50 0.11 -15.01 -13.23
CA LEU A 50 1.21 -14.05 -13.32
C LEU A 50 2.27 -14.34 -12.26
N THR A 51 3.53 -14.03 -12.57
CA THR A 51 4.63 -14.06 -11.60
C THR A 51 4.89 -12.67 -11.07
N LEU A 52 4.69 -12.45 -9.78
CA LEU A 52 5.07 -11.22 -9.10
C LEU A 52 6.48 -11.34 -8.54
N ARG A 53 7.20 -10.20 -8.50
CA ARG A 53 8.58 -10.13 -8.04
C ARG A 53 8.73 -9.08 -6.95
N GLY A 54 9.67 -9.33 -6.04
CA GLY A 54 9.90 -8.44 -4.91
C GLY A 54 11.15 -8.80 -4.12
N TRP A 55 11.25 -8.19 -2.95
CA TRP A 55 12.32 -8.39 -2.00
C TRP A 55 11.76 -8.83 -0.65
N PHE A 56 12.25 -9.94 -0.15
CA PHE A 56 11.97 -10.41 1.19
C PHE A 56 13.18 -10.14 2.09
N ILE A 57 12.96 -9.36 3.13
CA ILE A 57 13.96 -9.02 4.13
C ILE A 57 13.62 -9.81 5.39
N PRO A 58 14.39 -10.86 5.73
CA PRO A 58 14.10 -11.69 6.89
C PRO A 58 14.40 -10.95 8.19
N ALA A 59 13.49 -11.02 9.16
CA ALA A 59 13.80 -10.69 10.54
C ALA A 59 14.81 -11.70 11.10
N GLY A 60 15.71 -11.28 11.96
CA GLY A 60 16.67 -12.19 12.61
C GLY A 60 16.06 -13.10 13.69
N LEU A 61 14.72 -13.21 13.79
CA LEU A 61 14.00 -13.90 14.86
C LEU A 61 13.07 -14.98 14.30
N ALA A 62 13.09 -16.15 14.92
CA ALA A 62 12.16 -17.22 14.58
C ALA A 62 10.72 -16.86 15.01
N GLY A 63 9.73 -17.17 14.16
CA GLY A 63 8.32 -16.85 14.42
C GLY A 63 7.98 -15.36 14.37
N ALA A 64 8.88 -14.54 13.80
CA ALA A 64 8.63 -13.13 13.59
C ALA A 64 7.40 -12.92 12.68
N PRO A 65 6.56 -11.91 12.95
CA PRO A 65 5.52 -11.52 12.02
C PRO A 65 6.11 -10.83 10.80
N ALA A 66 5.31 -10.70 9.74
CA ALA A 66 5.69 -9.94 8.55
C ALA A 66 4.82 -8.72 8.33
N VAL A 67 5.40 -7.73 7.66
CA VAL A 67 4.65 -6.66 7.01
C VAL A 67 4.84 -6.73 5.51
N VAL A 68 3.74 -6.61 4.77
CA VAL A 68 3.76 -6.45 3.32
C VAL A 68 3.44 -5.00 2.97
N TYR A 69 4.27 -4.38 2.13
CA TYR A 69 4.02 -3.03 1.63
C TYR A 69 3.54 -3.06 0.19
N VAL A 70 2.44 -2.36 -0.07
CA VAL A 70 1.78 -2.27 -1.37
C VAL A 70 1.88 -0.84 -1.91
N PRO A 71 2.58 -0.64 -3.03
CA PRO A 71 2.85 0.69 -3.57
C PRO A 71 1.60 1.35 -4.16
N GLY A 72 1.66 2.68 -4.33
CA GLY A 72 0.63 3.44 -5.05
C GLY A 72 0.78 3.34 -6.58
N THR A 73 -0.15 3.98 -7.28
CA THR A 73 -0.19 4.04 -8.75
C THR A 73 1.16 4.44 -9.35
N GLY A 74 1.60 3.70 -10.39
CA GLY A 74 2.83 3.99 -11.12
C GLY A 74 4.11 3.81 -10.29
N ARG A 75 4.06 3.07 -9.20
CA ARG A 75 5.20 2.79 -8.31
C ARG A 75 5.50 1.30 -8.27
N ASP A 76 6.70 0.96 -7.82
CA ASP A 76 7.16 -0.40 -7.60
C ASP A 76 7.63 -0.60 -6.14
N GLN A 77 8.20 -1.77 -5.85
CA GLN A 77 8.67 -2.15 -4.52
C GLN A 77 9.63 -1.15 -3.88
N ARG A 78 10.38 -0.37 -4.67
CA ARG A 78 11.35 0.62 -4.16
C ARG A 78 10.70 1.73 -3.33
N SER A 79 9.42 1.99 -3.56
CA SER A 79 8.69 3.02 -2.79
C SER A 79 8.46 2.65 -1.32
N GLY A 80 8.69 1.40 -0.93
CA GLY A 80 8.64 0.91 0.45
C GLY A 80 9.97 0.85 1.19
N LEU A 81 11.09 1.22 0.54
CA LEU A 81 12.43 1.07 1.11
C LEU A 81 12.62 1.80 2.45
N SER A 82 11.98 2.96 2.63
CA SER A 82 12.03 3.71 3.90
C SER A 82 11.43 2.98 5.10
N LEU A 83 10.61 1.96 4.86
CA LEU A 83 10.00 1.14 5.92
C LEU A 83 10.89 -0.03 6.35
N VAL A 84 11.88 -0.40 5.52
CA VAL A 84 12.66 -1.62 5.72
C VAL A 84 13.42 -1.61 7.04
N ALA A 85 14.28 -0.60 7.28
CA ALA A 85 15.08 -0.53 8.49
C ALA A 85 14.22 -0.47 9.77
N PRO A 86 13.23 0.43 9.90
CA PRO A 86 12.40 0.52 11.10
C PRO A 86 11.63 -0.77 11.42
N PHE A 87 11.06 -1.44 10.41
CA PHE A 87 10.35 -2.69 10.66
C PHE A 87 11.29 -3.86 10.95
N HIS A 88 12.45 -3.91 10.29
CA HIS A 88 13.46 -4.91 10.60
C HIS A 88 14.00 -4.74 12.03
N GLU A 89 14.28 -3.50 12.47
CA GLU A 89 14.69 -3.18 13.84
C GLU A 89 13.62 -3.53 14.87
N ALA A 90 12.35 -3.40 14.51
CA ALA A 90 11.21 -3.83 15.32
C ALA A 90 10.99 -5.36 15.27
N GLY A 91 11.81 -6.13 14.53
CA GLY A 91 11.77 -7.59 14.49
C GLY A 91 10.76 -8.17 13.50
N TYR A 92 10.40 -7.44 12.46
CA TYR A 92 9.51 -7.92 11.40
C TYR A 92 10.29 -8.45 10.20
N HIS A 93 9.76 -9.50 9.58
CA HIS A 93 10.02 -9.73 8.16
C HIS A 93 9.36 -8.61 7.35
N VAL A 94 10.02 -8.17 6.27
CA VAL A 94 9.45 -7.15 5.38
C VAL A 94 9.37 -7.74 3.97
N LEU A 95 8.19 -7.68 3.35
CA LEU A 95 7.99 -8.00 1.96
C LEU A 95 7.65 -6.73 1.19
N LEU A 96 8.55 -6.34 0.28
CA LEU A 96 8.34 -5.31 -0.71
C LEU A 96 8.16 -5.98 -2.07
N PHE A 97 7.03 -5.79 -2.73
CA PHE A 97 6.82 -6.37 -4.06
C PHE A 97 6.24 -5.35 -5.04
N SER A 98 6.45 -5.61 -6.32
CA SER A 98 5.77 -4.90 -7.39
C SER A 98 4.53 -5.68 -7.80
N TYR A 99 3.39 -5.03 -7.85
CA TYR A 99 2.19 -5.68 -8.36
C TYR A 99 2.24 -5.82 -9.89
N ARG A 100 1.24 -6.50 -10.46
CA ARG A 100 1.13 -6.78 -11.89
C ARG A 100 1.38 -5.57 -12.77
N GLY A 101 2.22 -5.73 -13.78
CA GLY A 101 2.57 -4.67 -14.73
C GLY A 101 3.48 -3.59 -14.19
N SER A 102 4.08 -3.77 -13.00
CA SER A 102 5.01 -2.82 -12.39
C SER A 102 6.36 -3.50 -12.08
N GLY A 103 7.43 -2.72 -12.05
CA GLY A 103 8.78 -3.22 -11.78
C GLY A 103 9.18 -4.36 -12.72
N GLN A 104 9.53 -5.51 -12.15
CA GLN A 104 9.87 -6.74 -12.88
C GLN A 104 8.76 -7.81 -12.83
N SER A 105 7.60 -7.49 -12.25
CA SER A 105 6.45 -8.38 -12.21
C SER A 105 5.78 -8.51 -13.57
N ASP A 106 5.24 -9.70 -13.84
CA ASP A 106 4.50 -9.96 -15.06
C ASP A 106 3.24 -9.08 -15.14
N GLY A 107 2.66 -9.00 -16.32
CA GLY A 107 1.45 -8.24 -16.59
C GLY A 107 1.68 -7.01 -17.45
N ASN A 108 0.66 -6.20 -17.56
CA ASN A 108 0.67 -5.02 -18.40
C ASN A 108 0.17 -3.81 -17.61
N TRP A 109 1.02 -2.80 -17.39
CA TRP A 109 0.70 -1.57 -16.69
C TRP A 109 -0.49 -0.79 -17.30
N LEU A 110 -0.75 -0.96 -18.61
CA LEU A 110 -1.94 -0.40 -19.29
C LEU A 110 -3.26 -0.95 -18.74
N ARG A 111 -3.20 -2.09 -18.03
CA ARG A 111 -4.34 -2.76 -17.39
C ARG A 111 -4.44 -2.49 -15.90
N PHE A 112 -3.73 -1.49 -15.39
CA PHE A 112 -3.85 -1.07 -13.99
C PHE A 112 -5.31 -0.77 -13.64
N SER A 113 -5.83 -1.46 -12.63
CA SER A 113 -7.27 -1.51 -12.31
C SER A 113 -7.64 -0.73 -11.04
N TYR A 114 -6.77 0.18 -10.59
CA TYR A 114 -7.03 1.03 -9.41
C TYR A 114 -7.30 0.27 -8.10
N GLY A 115 -6.82 -0.94 -7.98
CA GLY A 115 -6.91 -1.74 -6.77
C GLY A 115 -7.72 -3.03 -6.90
N ASP A 116 -8.51 -3.23 -7.94
CA ASP A 116 -9.27 -4.48 -8.13
C ASP A 116 -8.32 -5.67 -8.35
N ALA A 117 -7.66 -5.75 -9.49
CA ALA A 117 -6.73 -6.84 -9.79
C ALA A 117 -5.51 -6.81 -8.85
N GLU A 118 -5.03 -5.61 -8.50
CA GLU A 118 -3.90 -5.42 -7.58
C GLU A 118 -4.22 -5.93 -6.16
N SER A 119 -5.49 -5.97 -5.75
CA SER A 119 -5.86 -6.58 -4.48
C SER A 119 -5.65 -8.10 -4.45
N ARG A 120 -5.73 -8.78 -5.62
CA ARG A 120 -5.42 -10.22 -5.74
C ARG A 120 -3.92 -10.47 -5.69
N ASP A 121 -3.12 -9.49 -6.09
CA ASP A 121 -1.66 -9.53 -5.92
C ASP A 121 -1.29 -9.47 -4.44
N VAL A 122 -2.03 -8.70 -3.64
CA VAL A 122 -1.88 -8.69 -2.17
C VAL A 122 -2.20 -10.06 -1.59
N ASP A 123 -3.28 -10.73 -2.05
CA ASP A 123 -3.60 -12.09 -1.60
C ASP A 123 -2.47 -13.07 -1.93
N ALA A 124 -1.89 -12.98 -3.13
CA ALA A 124 -0.76 -13.81 -3.53
C ALA A 124 0.50 -13.54 -2.68
N ALA A 125 0.76 -12.28 -2.33
CA ALA A 125 1.87 -11.90 -1.46
C ALA A 125 1.71 -12.44 -0.03
N VAL A 126 0.49 -12.38 0.52
CA VAL A 126 0.16 -12.94 1.84
C VAL A 126 0.28 -14.46 1.83
N ARG A 127 -0.26 -15.12 0.82
CA ARG A 127 -0.11 -16.57 0.64
C ARG A 127 1.36 -16.99 0.54
N PHE A 128 2.19 -16.27 -0.22
CA PHE A 128 3.62 -16.50 -0.28
C PHE A 128 4.28 -16.41 1.10
N LEU A 129 3.94 -15.40 1.90
CA LEU A 129 4.46 -15.26 3.27
C LEU A 129 4.05 -16.44 4.14
N SER A 130 2.80 -16.88 4.09
CA SER A 130 2.31 -17.97 4.94
C SER A 130 2.81 -19.35 4.48
N GLU A 131 2.66 -19.68 3.20
CA GLU A 131 2.93 -21.03 2.69
C GLU A 131 4.41 -21.29 2.38
N VAL A 132 5.14 -20.26 1.90
CA VAL A 132 6.54 -20.43 1.48
C VAL A 132 7.52 -19.96 2.55
N LYS A 133 7.20 -18.87 3.25
CA LYS A 133 8.08 -18.31 4.30
C LYS A 133 7.71 -18.78 5.70
N GLY A 134 6.56 -19.46 5.87
CA GLY A 134 6.11 -19.96 7.17
C GLY A 134 5.77 -18.87 8.17
N VAL A 135 5.26 -17.72 7.69
CA VAL A 135 4.89 -16.59 8.53
C VAL A 135 3.42 -16.71 8.91
N ASP A 136 3.13 -16.82 10.19
CA ASP A 136 1.76 -16.99 10.72
C ASP A 136 1.00 -15.67 10.84
N ARG A 137 1.68 -14.55 11.07
CA ARG A 137 1.07 -13.24 11.33
C ARG A 137 1.52 -12.20 10.33
N VAL A 138 0.58 -11.64 9.58
CA VAL A 138 0.85 -10.69 8.50
C VAL A 138 0.08 -9.40 8.69
N GLY A 139 0.80 -8.28 8.71
CA GLY A 139 0.23 -6.94 8.57
C GLY A 139 0.41 -6.41 7.16
N ALA A 140 -0.54 -5.62 6.67
CA ALA A 140 -0.46 -5.02 5.35
C ALA A 140 -0.49 -3.49 5.42
N ILE A 141 0.41 -2.86 4.67
CA ILE A 141 0.56 -1.40 4.57
C ILE A 141 0.40 -1.02 3.11
N GLY A 142 -0.56 -0.17 2.80
CA GLY A 142 -0.79 0.31 1.45
C GLY A 142 -0.78 1.83 1.35
N TYR A 143 -0.35 2.34 0.19
CA TYR A 143 -0.38 3.77 -0.12
C TYR A 143 -1.25 4.05 -1.34
N SER A 144 -2.19 5.01 -1.26
CA SER A 144 -3.05 5.44 -2.38
C SER A 144 -3.81 4.23 -2.98
N ALA A 145 -3.64 3.90 -4.25
CA ALA A 145 -4.22 2.69 -4.85
C ALA A 145 -3.78 1.40 -4.14
N GLY A 146 -2.53 1.35 -3.62
CA GLY A 146 -2.09 0.24 -2.79
C GLY A 146 -2.86 0.13 -1.47
N ALA A 147 -3.29 1.25 -0.88
CA ALA A 147 -4.14 1.26 0.30
C ALA A 147 -5.53 0.69 -0.01
N VAL A 148 -6.07 1.02 -1.18
CA VAL A 148 -7.32 0.43 -1.66
C VAL A 148 -7.17 -1.06 -1.89
N SER A 149 -6.09 -1.49 -2.56
CA SER A 149 -5.78 -2.91 -2.78
C SER A 149 -5.71 -3.70 -1.46
N VAL A 150 -5.07 -3.12 -0.43
CA VAL A 150 -4.99 -3.74 0.90
C VAL A 150 -6.36 -3.83 1.56
N ILE A 151 -7.19 -2.77 1.51
CA ILE A 151 -8.54 -2.80 2.08
C ILE A 151 -9.40 -3.87 1.37
N LEU A 152 -9.39 -3.89 0.03
CA LEU A 152 -10.15 -4.87 -0.75
C LEU A 152 -9.69 -6.31 -0.48
N SER A 153 -8.37 -6.53 -0.38
CA SER A 153 -7.80 -7.82 -0.01
C SER A 153 -8.19 -8.21 1.42
N ALA A 154 -7.94 -7.33 2.41
CA ALA A 154 -8.23 -7.61 3.80
C ALA A 154 -9.71 -7.88 4.08
N ALA A 155 -10.62 -7.26 3.33
CA ALA A 155 -12.05 -7.50 3.48
C ALA A 155 -12.43 -8.97 3.23
N ARG A 156 -11.70 -9.71 2.37
CA ARG A 156 -11.96 -11.11 2.03
C ARG A 156 -10.91 -12.09 2.54
N ASN A 157 -9.69 -11.61 2.85
CA ASN A 157 -8.56 -12.44 3.28
C ASN A 157 -8.29 -12.26 4.79
N PRO A 158 -8.69 -13.22 5.63
CA PRO A 158 -8.50 -13.14 7.09
C PRO A 158 -7.04 -13.32 7.52
N GLN A 159 -6.14 -13.76 6.65
CA GLN A 159 -4.71 -13.89 6.97
C GLN A 159 -4.01 -12.53 7.13
N ILE A 160 -4.65 -11.43 6.67
CA ILE A 160 -4.17 -10.07 6.97
C ILE A 160 -4.73 -9.67 8.34
N GLU A 161 -3.88 -9.69 9.36
CA GLU A 161 -4.30 -9.47 10.75
C GLU A 161 -4.34 -7.99 11.17
N ALA A 162 -3.65 -7.11 10.44
CA ALA A 162 -3.65 -5.67 10.68
C ALA A 162 -3.50 -4.90 9.37
N VAL A 163 -4.20 -3.76 9.27
CA VAL A 163 -4.22 -2.94 8.06
C VAL A 163 -3.82 -1.50 8.36
N VAL A 164 -2.84 -0.99 7.60
CA VAL A 164 -2.53 0.45 7.53
C VAL A 164 -2.81 0.95 6.11
N ALA A 165 -3.76 1.86 5.99
CA ALA A 165 -4.18 2.46 4.73
C ALA A 165 -3.77 3.94 4.70
N VAL A 166 -2.74 4.28 3.90
CA VAL A 166 -2.24 5.65 3.77
C VAL A 166 -2.84 6.29 2.52
N ALA A 167 -3.57 7.38 2.70
CA ALA A 167 -4.27 8.12 1.64
C ALA A 167 -5.15 7.23 0.75
N PRO A 168 -6.04 6.38 1.33
CA PRO A 168 -6.98 5.58 0.56
C PRO A 168 -8.08 6.47 -0.02
N TYR A 169 -8.60 6.14 -1.20
CA TYR A 169 -9.83 6.77 -1.69
C TYR A 169 -11.07 5.92 -1.35
N ASN A 170 -12.20 6.59 -1.39
CA ASN A 170 -13.50 6.03 -1.04
C ASN A 170 -14.08 5.13 -2.15
N CYS A 171 -14.13 5.69 -3.38
CA CYS A 171 -14.45 5.00 -4.63
C CYS A 171 -13.59 5.58 -5.75
N VAL A 172 -13.28 4.80 -6.76
CA VAL A 172 -12.48 5.26 -7.91
C VAL A 172 -13.14 6.41 -8.66
N ASP A 173 -14.47 6.40 -8.81
CA ASP A 173 -15.24 7.45 -9.45
C ASP A 173 -15.04 8.81 -8.80
N GLU A 174 -14.96 8.85 -7.46
CA GLU A 174 -14.77 10.11 -6.73
C GLU A 174 -13.37 10.72 -6.99
N VAL A 175 -12.34 9.88 -7.08
CA VAL A 175 -10.99 10.34 -7.44
C VAL A 175 -10.97 10.96 -8.83
N TRP A 176 -11.66 10.33 -9.76
CA TRP A 176 -11.73 10.79 -11.13
C TRP A 176 -12.55 12.07 -11.27
N GLN A 177 -13.67 12.19 -10.53
CA GLN A 177 -14.44 13.42 -10.47
C GLN A 177 -13.64 14.58 -9.87
N THR A 178 -12.88 14.34 -8.81
CA THR A 178 -11.98 15.35 -8.23
C THR A 178 -10.93 15.84 -9.23
N GLY A 179 -10.42 14.93 -10.07
CA GLY A 179 -9.45 15.24 -11.15
C GLY A 179 -10.07 15.80 -12.44
N ARG A 180 -11.40 15.90 -12.53
CA ARG A 180 -12.07 16.36 -13.74
C ARG A 180 -11.77 17.84 -14.01
N PRO A 181 -11.27 18.20 -15.23
CA PRO A 181 -11.14 19.59 -15.61
C PRO A 181 -12.51 20.31 -15.58
N SER A 182 -12.57 21.50 -14.99
CA SER A 182 -13.80 22.27 -14.84
C SER A 182 -14.49 22.59 -16.17
N VAL A 183 -13.73 22.63 -17.25
CA VAL A 183 -14.24 22.89 -18.62
C VAL A 183 -14.77 21.63 -19.31
N MET A 184 -14.61 20.44 -18.71
CA MET A 184 -15.09 19.19 -19.32
C MET A 184 -16.54 18.93 -18.95
N PRO A 185 -17.47 18.83 -19.94
CA PRO A 185 -18.83 18.42 -19.68
C PRO A 185 -18.93 17.05 -18.99
N ALA A 186 -19.89 16.87 -18.09
CA ALA A 186 -20.04 15.64 -17.32
C ALA A 186 -20.16 14.40 -18.22
N PHE A 187 -20.96 14.45 -19.27
CA PHE A 187 -21.18 13.32 -20.17
C PHE A 187 -19.89 12.86 -20.89
N LEU A 188 -18.98 13.79 -21.23
CA LEU A 188 -17.69 13.45 -21.82
C LEU A 188 -16.75 12.80 -20.80
N HIS A 189 -16.82 13.26 -19.56
CA HIS A 189 -16.09 12.63 -18.47
C HIS A 189 -16.60 11.20 -18.26
N ASP A 190 -17.92 10.99 -18.13
CA ASP A 190 -18.52 9.68 -17.93
C ASP A 190 -18.21 8.72 -19.10
N LEU A 191 -18.25 9.22 -20.33
CA LEU A 191 -17.83 8.44 -21.51
C LEU A 191 -16.35 8.04 -21.43
N THR A 192 -15.47 8.95 -21.00
CA THR A 192 -14.04 8.66 -20.82
C THR A 192 -13.82 7.59 -19.77
N LEU A 193 -14.54 7.66 -18.65
CA LEU A 193 -14.51 6.65 -17.58
C LEU A 193 -14.95 5.30 -18.13
N TRP A 194 -16.07 5.23 -18.81
CA TRP A 194 -16.59 4.00 -19.39
C TRP A 194 -15.63 3.38 -20.42
N LEU A 195 -15.05 4.19 -21.29
CA LEU A 195 -14.04 3.71 -22.26
C LEU A 195 -12.78 3.19 -21.57
N THR A 196 -12.33 3.83 -20.50
CA THR A 196 -11.16 3.41 -19.73
C THR A 196 -11.43 2.10 -18.99
N GLU A 197 -12.59 1.97 -18.37
CA GLU A 197 -13.06 0.74 -17.75
C GLU A 197 -13.04 -0.43 -18.74
N LYS A 198 -13.68 -0.25 -19.91
CA LYS A 198 -13.70 -1.28 -20.97
C LYS A 198 -12.31 -1.63 -21.48
N ARG A 199 -11.46 -0.62 -21.71
CA ARG A 199 -10.10 -0.82 -22.20
C ARG A 199 -9.21 -1.56 -21.20
N LYS A 200 -9.33 -1.21 -19.92
CA LYS A 200 -8.49 -1.78 -18.84
C LYS A 200 -9.06 -3.08 -18.30
N GLY A 201 -10.35 -3.35 -18.48
CA GLY A 201 -11.00 -4.60 -18.10
C GLY A 201 -11.28 -4.71 -16.61
N PHE A 202 -11.62 -3.59 -15.94
CA PHE A 202 -12.08 -3.59 -14.56
C PHE A 202 -13.54 -3.14 -14.46
N ASP A 203 -14.16 -3.36 -13.31
CA ASP A 203 -15.49 -2.86 -12.94
C ASP A 203 -15.31 -1.80 -11.84
N ARG A 204 -15.60 -0.53 -12.17
CA ARG A 204 -15.43 0.59 -11.24
C ARG A 204 -16.31 0.48 -9.98
N ASP A 205 -17.48 -0.17 -10.10
CA ASP A 205 -18.39 -0.33 -8.98
C ASP A 205 -17.81 -1.26 -7.89
N GLN A 206 -16.86 -2.12 -8.27
CA GLN A 206 -16.14 -2.98 -7.34
C GLN A 206 -14.94 -2.28 -6.67
N ILE A 207 -14.51 -1.11 -7.18
CA ILE A 207 -13.40 -0.37 -6.63
C ILE A 207 -13.93 0.73 -5.69
N CYS A 208 -14.73 0.29 -4.74
CA CYS A 208 -15.32 1.13 -3.70
C CYS A 208 -15.01 0.51 -2.32
N PRO A 209 -13.80 0.71 -1.78
CA PRO A 209 -13.43 0.17 -0.47
C PRO A 209 -14.40 0.56 0.65
N VAL A 210 -15.13 1.67 0.53
CA VAL A 210 -16.17 2.07 1.50
C VAL A 210 -17.25 1.00 1.69
N ASN A 211 -17.54 0.20 0.66
CA ASN A 211 -18.58 -0.83 0.71
C ASN A 211 -18.14 -2.09 1.48
N VAL A 212 -16.83 -2.29 1.64
CA VAL A 212 -16.28 -3.53 2.20
C VAL A 212 -15.38 -3.32 3.43
N VAL A 213 -14.97 -2.10 3.71
CA VAL A 213 -14.02 -1.79 4.80
C VAL A 213 -14.51 -2.27 6.17
N GLY A 214 -15.81 -2.30 6.41
CA GLY A 214 -16.42 -2.82 7.63
C GLY A 214 -16.17 -4.32 7.87
N GLN A 215 -15.87 -5.08 6.80
CA GLN A 215 -15.58 -6.52 6.87
C GLN A 215 -14.15 -6.83 7.39
N ILE A 216 -13.31 -5.82 7.55
CA ILE A 216 -11.98 -5.99 8.14
C ILE A 216 -12.08 -6.35 9.63
N ALA A 217 -13.07 -5.80 10.33
CA ALA A 217 -13.26 -6.09 11.74
C ALA A 217 -13.44 -7.62 12.02
N PRO A 218 -12.94 -8.11 13.15
CA PRO A 218 -12.39 -7.39 14.32
C PRO A 218 -10.88 -7.08 14.21
N ARG A 219 -10.29 -7.16 13.03
CA ARG A 219 -8.87 -6.85 12.79
C ARG A 219 -8.66 -5.34 12.77
N PRO A 220 -7.58 -4.83 13.42
CA PRO A 220 -7.36 -3.39 13.54
C PRO A 220 -7.02 -2.73 12.20
N LEU A 221 -7.63 -1.54 12.01
CA LEU A 221 -7.44 -0.68 10.84
C LEU A 221 -6.92 0.69 11.28
N LEU A 222 -5.78 1.11 10.72
CA LEU A 222 -5.28 2.48 10.82
C LEU A 222 -5.40 3.16 9.45
N VAL A 223 -6.17 4.24 9.40
CA VAL A 223 -6.26 5.11 8.22
C VAL A 223 -5.44 6.36 8.47
N ILE A 224 -4.56 6.72 7.53
CA ILE A 224 -3.70 7.91 7.61
C ILE A 224 -3.96 8.77 6.38
N HIS A 225 -4.17 10.10 6.59
CA HIS A 225 -4.46 11.00 5.48
C HIS A 225 -3.96 12.42 5.72
N GLY A 226 -3.52 13.09 4.64
CA GLY A 226 -3.07 14.47 4.69
C GLY A 226 -4.22 15.47 4.56
N THR A 227 -4.26 16.48 5.42
CA THR A 227 -5.35 17.48 5.42
C THR A 227 -5.34 18.40 4.20
N GLU A 228 -4.21 18.49 3.47
CA GLU A 228 -4.10 19.27 2.23
C GLU A 228 -4.03 18.39 0.96
N ASP A 229 -4.50 17.15 1.07
CA ASP A 229 -4.64 16.28 -0.10
C ASP A 229 -5.77 16.79 -1.00
N ARG A 230 -5.37 17.30 -2.18
CA ARG A 230 -6.30 17.81 -3.20
C ARG A 230 -6.69 16.77 -4.24
N ARG A 231 -6.07 15.59 -4.21
CA ARG A 231 -6.39 14.48 -5.11
C ARG A 231 -7.46 13.58 -4.50
N ILE A 232 -7.33 13.28 -3.22
CA ILE A 232 -8.30 12.54 -2.44
C ILE A 232 -8.71 13.46 -1.29
N LEU A 233 -9.95 13.89 -1.30
CA LEU A 233 -10.44 14.86 -0.33
C LEU A 233 -10.60 14.21 1.06
N GLU A 234 -10.29 14.95 2.12
CA GLU A 234 -10.48 14.49 3.50
C GLU A 234 -11.90 13.97 3.77
N SER A 235 -12.91 14.60 3.14
CA SER A 235 -14.31 14.15 3.26
C SER A 235 -14.55 12.74 2.73
N GLN A 236 -13.81 12.31 1.70
CA GLN A 236 -13.88 10.94 1.18
C GLN A 236 -13.32 9.96 2.20
N VAL A 237 -12.14 10.26 2.77
CA VAL A 237 -11.50 9.41 3.78
C VAL A 237 -12.33 9.34 5.06
N ARG A 238 -12.96 10.44 5.48
CA ARG A 238 -13.87 10.42 6.63
C ARG A 238 -15.09 9.52 6.39
N ARG A 239 -15.64 9.47 5.17
CA ARG A 239 -16.73 8.54 4.84
C ARG A 239 -16.25 7.10 4.88
N LEU A 240 -15.09 6.81 4.30
CA LEU A 240 -14.46 5.48 4.37
C LEU A 240 -14.26 5.06 5.83
N PHE A 241 -13.69 5.94 6.65
CA PHE A 241 -13.46 5.67 8.06
C PHE A 241 -14.77 5.46 8.84
N ALA A 242 -15.81 6.24 8.54
CA ALA A 242 -17.13 6.08 9.16
C ALA A 242 -17.74 4.70 8.85
N ALA A 243 -17.55 4.18 7.63
CA ALA A 243 -18.03 2.87 7.19
C ALA A 243 -17.24 1.69 7.78
N ALA A 244 -16.02 1.91 8.24
CA ALA A 244 -15.24 0.87 8.91
C ALA A 244 -15.83 0.54 10.28
N SER A 245 -15.67 -0.72 10.71
CA SER A 245 -16.04 -1.20 12.05
C SER A 245 -14.83 -1.17 13.00
N GLU A 246 -15.08 -1.22 14.33
CA GLU A 246 -14.00 -1.27 15.32
C GLU A 246 -13.26 -2.63 15.34
N PRO A 247 -11.94 -2.63 15.70
CA PRO A 247 -11.12 -1.48 16.12
C PRO A 247 -10.54 -0.69 14.94
N LYS A 248 -10.72 0.61 14.95
CA LYS A 248 -10.22 1.51 13.90
C LYS A 248 -9.64 2.79 14.45
N SER A 249 -8.68 3.36 13.74
CA SER A 249 -8.07 4.65 14.07
C SER A 249 -7.90 5.50 12.81
N LEU A 250 -8.12 6.81 12.94
CA LEU A 250 -7.88 7.79 11.88
C LEU A 250 -6.81 8.78 12.35
N TRP A 251 -5.76 8.91 11.58
CA TRP A 251 -4.77 9.95 11.77
C TRP A 251 -4.77 10.92 10.59
N LEU A 252 -5.22 12.13 10.85
CA LEU A 252 -5.12 13.24 9.91
C LEU A 252 -3.80 13.97 10.15
N VAL A 253 -2.97 14.08 9.13
CA VAL A 253 -1.66 14.71 9.18
C VAL A 253 -1.80 16.15 8.70
N PRO A 254 -1.68 17.15 9.61
CA PRO A 254 -1.86 18.55 9.26
C PRO A 254 -0.88 19.00 8.19
N GLY A 255 -1.36 19.74 7.17
CA GLY A 255 -0.56 20.31 6.10
C GLY A 255 0.01 19.31 5.09
N ALA A 256 -0.18 18.01 5.31
CA ALA A 256 0.32 17.02 4.37
C ALA A 256 -0.56 16.93 3.11
N THR A 257 0.08 16.90 1.95
CA THR A 257 -0.53 16.66 0.64
C THR A 257 -0.48 15.18 0.30
N HIS A 258 -1.13 14.76 -0.82
CA HIS A 258 -1.06 13.38 -1.31
C HIS A 258 0.35 12.82 -1.43
N ASN A 259 1.28 13.62 -1.91
CA ASN A 259 2.66 13.18 -2.12
C ASN A 259 3.55 13.38 -0.88
N SER A 260 3.38 14.49 -0.14
CA SER A 260 4.24 14.80 0.99
C SER A 260 4.00 13.92 2.21
N ILE A 261 2.83 13.29 2.32
CA ILE A 261 2.54 12.34 3.40
C ILE A 261 3.56 11.18 3.49
N ARG A 262 4.37 10.99 2.44
CA ARG A 262 5.40 9.95 2.36
C ARG A 262 6.81 10.44 2.71
N THR A 263 7.08 11.74 2.75
CA THR A 263 8.46 12.24 2.76
C THR A 263 8.91 12.98 4.03
N PRO A 264 8.34 14.08 4.48
CA PRO A 264 8.85 14.75 5.68
C PRO A 264 8.16 14.31 6.98
N VAL A 265 7.04 13.60 6.88
CA VAL A 265 6.29 13.06 8.01
C VAL A 265 6.84 11.68 8.42
N LEU A 266 7.89 11.19 7.74
CA LEU A 266 8.47 9.87 8.00
C LEU A 266 8.97 9.73 9.45
N ASP A 267 9.51 10.79 10.03
CA ASP A 267 10.03 10.76 11.39
C ASP A 267 8.94 10.47 12.44
N ASP A 268 7.69 10.94 12.20
CA ASP A 268 6.53 10.64 13.05
C ASP A 268 5.68 9.48 12.50
N LEU A 269 5.58 9.36 11.17
CA LEU A 269 4.75 8.37 10.50
C LEU A 269 5.25 6.95 10.78
N VAL A 270 6.52 6.71 10.56
CA VAL A 270 7.10 5.36 10.65
C VAL A 270 7.01 4.81 12.08
N PRO A 271 7.44 5.52 13.15
CA PRO A 271 7.28 5.04 14.51
C PRO A 271 5.84 4.74 14.89
N ARG A 272 4.88 5.56 14.40
CA ARG A 272 3.46 5.37 14.67
C ARG A 272 2.89 4.14 13.97
N VAL A 273 3.32 3.90 12.73
CA VAL A 273 2.91 2.71 11.95
C VAL A 273 3.51 1.44 12.55
N VAL A 274 4.79 1.47 12.95
CA VAL A 274 5.44 0.37 13.66
C VAL A 274 4.72 0.10 14.99
N GLY A 275 4.48 1.11 15.81
CA GLY A 275 3.78 0.95 17.10
C GLY A 275 2.35 0.42 16.95
N PHE A 276 1.64 0.80 15.88
CA PHE A 276 0.33 0.23 15.57
C PHE A 276 0.43 -1.26 15.22
N MET A 277 1.38 -1.65 14.38
CA MET A 277 1.61 -3.06 14.03
C MET A 277 2.06 -3.87 15.25
N ASP A 278 2.92 -3.34 16.12
CA ASP A 278 3.33 -3.99 17.37
C ASP A 278 2.14 -4.27 18.30
N GLY A 279 1.25 -3.30 18.46
CA GLY A 279 0.03 -3.47 19.24
C GLY A 279 -0.92 -4.49 18.62
N ALA A 280 -1.02 -4.53 17.30
CA ALA A 280 -1.92 -5.41 16.57
C ALA A 280 -1.41 -6.85 16.48
N LEU A 281 -0.11 -7.03 16.24
CA LEU A 281 0.53 -8.32 16.01
C LEU A 281 1.29 -8.86 17.23
N GLY A 282 1.19 -8.20 18.38
CA GLY A 282 1.74 -8.69 19.66
C GLY A 282 3.27 -8.77 19.75
N GLN A 283 3.99 -7.98 18.95
CA GLN A 283 5.46 -8.06 18.87
C GLN A 283 6.16 -7.45 20.08
N ALA A 284 5.63 -6.37 20.65
CA ALA A 284 6.25 -5.65 21.77
C ALA A 284 6.51 -6.54 23.00
N ALA A 285 5.64 -7.48 23.31
CA ALA A 285 5.80 -8.40 24.42
C ALA A 285 6.90 -9.46 24.17
N SER A 286 7.07 -9.90 22.91
CA SER A 286 8.05 -10.92 22.52
C SER A 286 9.48 -10.39 22.54
N LEU A 287 9.70 -9.16 22.07
CA LEU A 287 11.03 -8.51 22.08
C LEU A 287 11.51 -8.16 23.51
N ALA A 288 10.60 -7.77 24.39
CA ALA A 288 10.93 -7.52 25.80
C ALA A 288 11.42 -8.80 26.51
N GLN A 289 10.87 -9.97 26.15
CA GLN A 289 11.29 -11.27 26.69
C GLN A 289 12.58 -11.80 26.06
N ALA A 290 12.90 -11.42 24.83
CA ALA A 290 14.11 -11.86 24.11
C ALA A 290 15.37 -11.03 24.40
N ARG A 291 15.26 -9.85 25.04
CA ARG A 291 16.41 -9.04 25.43
C ARG A 291 17.18 -9.73 26.56
N PRO A 292 18.47 -10.07 26.38
CA PRO A 292 19.29 -10.55 27.50
C PRO A 292 19.36 -9.46 28.57
N PRO A 293 19.38 -9.85 29.87
CA PRO A 293 19.48 -8.87 30.95
C PRO A 293 20.71 -7.99 30.72
N ALA A 294 20.50 -6.68 30.83
CA ALA A 294 21.58 -5.70 30.66
C ALA A 294 22.77 -6.11 31.53
N ALA A 295 23.91 -6.34 30.92
CA ALA A 295 25.14 -6.69 31.64
C ALA A 295 25.41 -5.60 32.67
N GLN A 296 25.31 -5.97 33.96
CA GLN A 296 25.65 -5.10 35.07
C GLN A 296 27.10 -4.66 34.89
N ARG A 297 27.32 -3.40 34.55
CA ARG A 297 28.64 -2.79 34.57
C ARG A 297 29.16 -2.93 36.00
N ARG A 298 30.16 -3.81 36.20
CA ARG A 298 30.89 -3.84 37.44
C ARG A 298 31.52 -2.47 37.68
N PRO A 299 31.40 -1.88 38.87
CA PRO A 299 32.13 -0.68 39.18
C PRO A 299 33.64 -1.02 39.13
N GLN A 300 34.40 -0.28 38.35
CA GLN A 300 35.85 -0.28 38.43
C GLN A 300 36.23 0.27 39.81
N ALA A 301 36.79 -0.59 40.64
CA ALA A 301 37.44 -0.18 41.86
C ALA A 301 38.67 0.69 41.51
N MET A 302 38.73 1.88 42.15
CA MET A 302 39.91 2.74 42.17
C MET A 302 41.03 2.07 42.97
#